data_309a105bd400e8b039eda710905b45ea
#
_entry.id   309a105bd400e8b039eda710905b45ea
#
_cell.length_a   1.000
_cell.length_b   1.000
_cell.length_c   1.000
_cell.angle_alpha   90.00
_cell.angle_beta   90.00
_cell.angle_gamma   90.00
#
_symmetry.space_group_name_H-M   'P 1'
#
loop_
_entity.id
_entity.type
_entity.pdbx_description
1 polymer ?
#
loop_
_entity_poly.entity_id
_entity_poly.type
_entity_poly.pdbx_seq_one_letter_code
_entity_poly.pdbx_strand_id
1 'polypeptide(L)'
;MFTFLGTSAGEQYPGVWCNCSNCSKARKLGGRNIRRNSCAAIGDHTLIDFGPAIPIQLDQQGLSLLNVDTLLITHAHDDHFLPWYLRWRLFPPHQTTNPQGYEKGPLFTKPLP
;
A
#
# COMPACT_ATOMS: atom_id res chain seq x y z
N MET A 1 -2.23 -17.56 -6.30
CA MET A 1 -2.20 -16.55 -7.37
C MET A 1 -1.12 -15.52 -7.03
N PHE A 2 -0.36 -15.10 -8.01
CA PHE A 2 0.65 -14.07 -7.87
C PHE A 2 0.10 -12.75 -8.40
N THR A 3 0.11 -11.70 -7.60
CA THR A 3 -0.46 -10.41 -7.98
C THR A 3 0.59 -9.31 -7.84
N PHE A 4 0.84 -8.56 -8.91
CA PHE A 4 1.64 -7.35 -8.82
C PHE A 4 0.84 -6.23 -8.17
N LEU A 5 1.36 -5.66 -7.09
CA LEU A 5 0.74 -4.55 -6.39
C LEU A 5 1.37 -3.22 -6.76
N GLY A 6 2.59 -3.23 -7.25
CA GLY A 6 3.29 -2.06 -7.72
C GLY A 6 4.47 -2.43 -8.59
N THR A 7 4.80 -1.57 -9.54
CA THR A 7 5.79 -1.84 -10.58
C THR A 7 6.75 -0.68 -10.82
N SER A 8 6.80 0.31 -9.92
CA SER A 8 7.72 1.44 -10.06
C SER A 8 8.83 1.40 -9.02
N ALA A 9 9.79 2.28 -9.21
CA ALA A 9 10.92 2.48 -8.30
C ALA A 9 10.53 3.40 -7.13
N GLY A 10 11.55 3.85 -6.37
CA GLY A 10 11.35 4.56 -5.11
C GLY A 10 10.52 5.83 -5.18
N GLU A 11 10.66 6.61 -6.24
CA GLU A 11 9.86 7.84 -6.40
C GLU A 11 8.46 7.61 -6.96
N GLN A 12 8.13 6.38 -7.28
CA GLN A 12 6.87 6.00 -7.92
C GLN A 12 6.76 6.57 -9.35
N TYR A 13 5.60 6.41 -10.00
CA TYR A 13 5.35 6.99 -11.32
C TYR A 13 3.88 7.42 -11.39
N PRO A 14 3.56 8.67 -11.79
CA PRO A 14 4.50 9.75 -12.12
C PRO A 14 5.40 10.13 -10.94
N GLY A 15 6.60 10.63 -11.24
CA GLY A 15 7.57 11.02 -10.22
C GLY A 15 7.06 12.14 -9.33
N VAL A 16 7.35 12.08 -8.03
CA VAL A 16 6.79 12.98 -7.01
C VAL A 16 7.04 14.45 -7.34
N TRP A 17 8.24 14.77 -7.79
CA TRP A 17 8.64 16.15 -8.12
C TRP A 17 8.78 16.40 -9.63
N CYS A 18 8.34 15.45 -10.45
CA CYS A 18 8.55 15.49 -11.89
C CYS A 18 7.37 16.12 -12.62
N ASN A 19 7.65 17.11 -13.45
CA ASN A 19 6.67 17.75 -14.30
C ASN A 19 7.02 17.62 -15.79
N CYS A 20 7.72 16.57 -16.18
CA CYS A 20 7.99 16.27 -17.59
C CYS A 20 6.68 15.92 -18.33
N SER A 21 6.75 15.91 -19.67
CA SER A 21 5.57 15.62 -20.48
C SER A 21 4.93 14.28 -20.16
N ASN A 22 5.74 13.24 -19.92
CA ASN A 22 5.24 11.91 -19.59
C ASN A 22 4.56 11.85 -18.22
N CYS A 23 5.18 12.44 -17.19
CA CYS A 23 4.59 12.46 -15.85
C CYS A 23 3.32 13.30 -15.80
N SER A 24 3.30 14.45 -16.47
CA SER A 24 2.11 15.28 -16.57
C SER A 24 0.97 14.55 -17.27
N LYS A 25 1.27 13.85 -18.34
CA LYS A 25 0.29 13.06 -19.09
C LYS A 25 -0.23 11.88 -18.26
N ALA A 26 0.66 11.20 -17.55
CA ALA A 26 0.30 10.10 -16.67
C ALA A 26 -0.68 10.54 -15.56
N ARG A 27 -0.46 11.70 -14.97
CA ARG A 27 -1.37 12.26 -13.95
C ARG A 27 -2.76 12.51 -14.52
N LYS A 28 -2.85 13.04 -15.75
CA LYS A 28 -4.14 13.27 -16.41
C LYS A 28 -4.87 12.00 -16.76
N LEU A 29 -4.16 11.00 -17.27
CA LEU A 29 -4.76 9.74 -17.70
C LEU A 29 -5.12 8.83 -16.54
N GLY A 30 -4.34 8.84 -15.45
CA GLY A 30 -4.59 7.98 -14.29
C GLY A 30 -4.52 6.49 -14.63
N GLY A 31 -5.29 5.70 -13.89
CA GLY A 31 -5.37 4.26 -14.10
C GLY A 31 -4.02 3.56 -14.06
N ARG A 32 -3.71 2.76 -15.07
CA ARG A 32 -2.46 2.00 -15.18
C ARG A 32 -1.22 2.88 -15.30
N ASN A 33 -1.41 4.16 -15.56
CA ASN A 33 -0.30 5.12 -15.63
C ASN A 33 0.21 5.55 -14.25
N ILE A 34 -0.56 5.26 -13.20
CA ILE A 34 -0.16 5.51 -11.81
C ILE A 34 0.44 4.22 -11.27
N ARG A 35 1.75 4.22 -11.03
CA ARG A 35 2.46 3.03 -10.56
C ARG A 35 3.11 3.29 -9.21
N ARG A 36 2.85 2.40 -8.27
CA ARG A 36 3.38 2.46 -6.90
C ARG A 36 4.67 1.65 -6.79
N ASN A 37 5.33 1.75 -5.64
CA ASN A 37 6.58 1.04 -5.36
C ASN A 37 6.45 -0.46 -5.65
N SER A 38 7.54 -1.08 -6.07
CA SER A 38 7.57 -2.50 -6.38
C SER A 38 7.09 -3.34 -5.21
N CYS A 39 6.07 -4.13 -5.43
CA CYS A 39 5.47 -4.99 -4.43
C CYS A 39 4.64 -6.05 -5.11
N ALA A 40 4.54 -7.23 -4.50
CA ALA A 40 3.70 -8.31 -5.00
C ALA A 40 3.07 -9.09 -3.87
N ALA A 41 1.99 -9.80 -4.15
CA ALA A 41 1.35 -10.71 -3.22
C ALA A 41 1.31 -12.12 -3.80
N ILE A 42 1.50 -13.12 -2.91
CA ILE A 42 1.27 -14.52 -3.22
C ILE A 42 0.04 -14.93 -2.42
N GLY A 43 -1.09 -15.13 -3.11
CA GLY A 43 -2.38 -15.29 -2.44
C GLY A 43 -2.73 -14.05 -1.64
N ASP A 44 -3.32 -14.23 -0.47
CA ASP A 44 -3.69 -13.14 0.43
C ASP A 44 -2.91 -13.14 1.77
N HIS A 45 -1.95 -14.07 1.94
CA HIS A 45 -1.20 -14.23 3.18
C HIS A 45 0.25 -13.78 3.10
N THR A 46 0.83 -13.67 1.91
CA THR A 46 2.26 -13.39 1.72
C THR A 46 2.47 -12.17 0.85
N LEU A 47 3.31 -11.24 1.33
CA LEU A 47 3.75 -10.09 0.54
C LEU A 47 5.24 -10.19 0.24
N ILE A 48 5.62 -9.72 -0.93
CA ILE A 48 7.01 -9.50 -1.33
C ILE A 48 7.23 -7.99 -1.35
N ASP A 49 8.08 -7.53 -0.46
CA ASP A 49 8.36 -6.13 -0.15
C ASP A 49 7.19 -5.41 0.55
N PHE A 50 7.53 -4.34 1.26
CA PHE A 50 6.62 -3.64 2.16
C PHE A 50 7.03 -2.17 2.22
N GLY A 51 6.68 -1.42 1.18
CA GLY A 51 7.06 -0.02 1.02
C GLY A 51 6.01 0.96 1.55
N PRO A 52 6.23 2.27 1.32
CA PRO A 52 5.36 3.32 1.89
C PRO A 52 3.95 3.33 1.32
N ALA A 53 3.71 2.76 0.14
CA ALA A 53 2.40 2.77 -0.49
C ALA A 53 1.55 1.55 -0.16
N ILE A 54 1.99 0.69 0.76
CA ILE A 54 1.37 -0.61 1.00
C ILE A 54 -0.14 -0.55 1.31
N PRO A 55 -0.65 0.37 2.14
CA PRO A 55 -2.09 0.41 2.40
C PRO A 55 -2.91 0.65 1.14
N ILE A 56 -2.47 1.59 0.29
CA ILE A 56 -3.18 1.91 -0.96
C ILE A 56 -3.10 0.74 -1.94
N GLN A 57 -1.93 0.10 -2.03
CA GLN A 57 -1.73 -1.03 -2.94
C GLN A 57 -2.66 -2.21 -2.60
N LEU A 58 -2.82 -2.49 -1.31
CA LEU A 58 -3.71 -3.55 -0.86
C LEU A 58 -5.18 -3.20 -1.10
N ASP A 59 -5.58 -1.98 -0.77
CA ASP A 59 -6.95 -1.52 -0.98
C ASP A 59 -7.37 -1.61 -2.44
N GLN A 60 -6.49 -1.22 -3.35
CA GLN A 60 -6.75 -1.28 -4.78
C GLN A 60 -6.99 -2.70 -5.30
N GLN A 61 -6.46 -3.70 -4.62
CA GLN A 61 -6.62 -5.11 -4.99
C GLN A 61 -7.63 -5.86 -4.11
N GLY A 62 -8.30 -5.17 -3.22
CA GLY A 62 -9.24 -5.82 -2.30
C GLY A 62 -8.57 -6.74 -1.28
N LEU A 63 -7.28 -6.54 -1.02
CA LEU A 63 -6.52 -7.32 -0.04
C LEU A 63 -6.44 -6.57 1.29
N SER A 64 -6.13 -7.29 2.36
CA SER A 64 -6.03 -6.71 3.70
C SER A 64 -4.78 -7.20 4.41
N LEU A 65 -4.08 -6.29 5.09
CA LEU A 65 -2.98 -6.65 5.98
C LEU A 65 -3.41 -7.57 7.12
N LEU A 66 -4.69 -7.60 7.45
CA LEU A 66 -5.21 -8.50 8.49
C LEU A 66 -4.96 -9.97 8.15
N ASN A 67 -4.93 -10.31 6.87
CA ASN A 67 -4.70 -11.68 6.41
C ASN A 67 -3.22 -12.01 6.18
N VAL A 68 -2.35 -11.01 6.17
CA VAL A 68 -0.93 -11.19 5.87
C VAL A 68 -0.20 -11.69 7.12
N ASP A 69 0.48 -12.80 6.99
CA ASP A 69 1.31 -13.40 8.03
C ASP A 69 2.78 -13.52 7.65
N THR A 70 3.13 -13.30 6.39
CA THR A 70 4.48 -13.49 5.89
C THR A 70 4.91 -12.30 5.03
N LEU A 71 6.05 -11.72 5.36
CA LEU A 71 6.71 -10.69 4.54
C LEU A 71 8.05 -11.24 4.05
N LEU A 72 8.25 -11.20 2.74
CA LEU A 72 9.53 -11.52 2.10
C LEU A 72 10.14 -10.21 1.62
N ILE A 73 11.25 -9.81 2.19
CA ILE A 73 11.88 -8.52 1.88
C ILE A 73 13.10 -8.76 1.00
N THR A 74 13.11 -8.13 -0.16
CA THR A 74 14.22 -8.29 -1.12
C THR A 74 15.48 -7.56 -0.65
N HIS A 75 15.33 -6.36 -0.11
CA HIS A 75 16.43 -5.58 0.45
C HIS A 75 15.88 -4.43 1.31
N ALA A 76 16.78 -3.71 1.99
CA ALA A 76 16.40 -2.78 3.07
C ALA A 76 16.18 -1.33 2.64
N HIS A 77 16.13 -1.02 1.34
CA HIS A 77 15.78 0.34 0.91
C HIS A 77 14.34 0.68 1.31
N ASP A 78 14.09 1.94 1.64
CA ASP A 78 12.80 2.40 2.20
C ASP A 78 11.62 2.10 1.28
N ASP A 79 11.81 2.13 -0.03
CA ASP A 79 10.75 1.82 -0.99
C ASP A 79 10.40 0.33 -1.05
N HIS A 80 11.25 -0.54 -0.50
CA HIS A 80 11.02 -1.98 -0.40
C HIS A 80 10.72 -2.42 1.02
N PHE A 81 11.19 -1.71 2.03
CA PHE A 81 10.94 -2.04 3.42
C PHE A 81 10.83 -0.78 4.28
N LEU A 82 9.61 -0.37 4.52
CA LEU A 82 9.27 0.69 5.45
C LEU A 82 8.45 0.09 6.60
N PRO A 83 9.10 -0.31 7.69
CA PRO A 83 8.42 -1.08 8.75
C PRO A 83 7.48 -0.26 9.63
N TRP A 84 7.29 1.01 9.33
CA TRP A 84 6.51 1.92 10.16
C TRP A 84 5.11 1.40 10.48
N TYR A 85 4.42 0.80 9.50
CA TYR A 85 3.07 0.26 9.71
C TYR A 85 3.03 -0.98 10.60
N LEU A 86 4.15 -1.70 10.74
CA LEU A 86 4.20 -2.91 11.56
C LEU A 86 3.99 -2.62 13.04
N ARG A 87 4.22 -1.38 13.48
CA ARG A 87 3.95 -0.94 14.86
C ARG A 87 2.50 -1.17 15.27
N TRP A 88 1.58 -1.08 14.32
CA TRP A 88 0.15 -1.24 14.58
C TRP A 88 -0.28 -2.70 14.71
N ARG A 89 0.58 -3.63 14.30
CA ARG A 89 0.33 -5.07 14.45
C ARG A 89 0.49 -5.56 15.89
N LEU A 90 1.01 -4.74 16.78
CA LEU A 90 1.10 -5.07 18.21
C LEU A 90 -0.27 -5.29 18.85
N PHE A 91 -1.34 -4.90 18.18
CA PHE A 91 -2.69 -4.95 18.72
C PHE A 91 -3.50 -6.02 18.00
N PRO A 92 -4.26 -6.86 18.75
CA PRO A 92 -5.06 -7.91 18.12
C PRO A 92 -6.05 -7.34 17.10
N PRO A 93 -6.11 -7.89 15.89
CA PRO A 93 -6.98 -7.36 14.83
C PRO A 93 -8.48 -7.52 15.12
N HIS A 94 -8.84 -8.44 16.02
CA HIS A 94 -10.24 -8.69 16.40
C HIS A 94 -10.77 -7.75 17.47
N GLN A 95 -9.96 -6.84 17.98
CA GLN A 95 -10.44 -5.85 18.95
C GLN A 95 -11.39 -4.86 18.28
N THR A 96 -12.53 -4.62 18.92
CA THR A 96 -13.55 -3.70 18.40
C THR A 96 -13.16 -2.24 18.61
N THR A 97 -12.35 -1.95 19.62
CA THR A 97 -11.82 -0.61 19.89
C THR A 97 -10.30 -0.65 19.68
N ASN A 98 -9.72 0.49 19.31
CA ASN A 98 -8.28 0.54 19.25
C ASN A 98 -7.69 0.62 20.67
N PRO A 99 -6.37 0.33 20.80
CA PRO A 99 -5.73 0.26 22.12
C PRO A 99 -5.72 1.56 22.89
N GLN A 100 -5.94 2.70 22.25
CA GLN A 100 -6.05 3.98 22.91
C GLN A 100 -7.41 4.17 23.58
N GLY A 101 -8.34 3.21 23.43
CA GLY A 101 -9.62 3.21 24.09
C GLY A 101 -10.70 4.07 23.44
N TYR A 102 -10.54 4.41 22.19
CA TYR A 102 -11.57 5.13 21.42
C TYR A 102 -11.92 4.38 20.12
N GLU A 103 -13.13 4.55 19.69
CA GLU A 103 -13.59 3.98 18.42
C GLU A 103 -13.09 4.82 17.24
N LYS A 104 -12.91 4.16 16.10
CA LYS A 104 -12.69 4.88 14.85
C LYS A 104 -13.94 5.68 14.53
N GLY A 105 -13.76 6.82 13.87
CA GLY A 105 -14.85 7.67 13.47
C GLY A 105 -15.85 6.98 12.53
N PRO A 106 -16.98 7.63 12.27
CA PRO A 106 -18.05 7.04 11.45
C PRO A 106 -17.59 6.81 10.01
N LEU A 107 -18.18 5.80 9.38
CA LEU A 107 -17.93 5.52 7.96
C LEU A 107 -18.53 6.63 7.11
N PHE A 108 -17.83 7.01 6.07
CA PHE A 108 -18.38 7.85 5.03
C PHE A 108 -19.13 6.96 4.05
N THR A 109 -20.42 7.25 3.88
CA THR A 109 -21.30 6.44 3.04
C THR A 109 -21.38 6.92 1.59
N LYS A 110 -20.83 8.09 1.30
CA LYS A 110 -20.78 8.64 -0.05
C LYS A 110 -19.35 8.58 -0.57
N PRO A 111 -19.17 8.25 -1.86
CA PRO A 111 -17.86 8.34 -2.48
C PRO A 111 -17.28 9.75 -2.37
N LEU A 112 -15.97 9.87 -2.23
CA LEU A 112 -15.29 11.15 -2.33
C LEU A 112 -15.44 11.70 -3.74
N PRO A 113 -15.63 13.02 -3.90
CA PRO A 113 -15.75 13.64 -5.21
C PRO A 113 -14.48 13.50 -6.05
#